data_12090be24ec3267435109d5282517503
#
_entry.id   12090be24ec3267435109d5282517503
#
_cell.length_a   1.000
_cell.length_b   1.000
_cell.length_c   1.000
_cell.angle_alpha   90.00
_cell.angle_beta   90.00
_cell.angle_gamma   90.00
#
_symmetry.space_group_name_H-M   'P 1'
#
loop_
_entity.id
_entity.type
_entity.pdbx_description
1 polymer ?
#
loop_
_entity_poly.entity_id
_entity_poly.type
_entity_poly.pdbx_seq_one_letter_code
_entity_poly.pdbx_strand_id
1 'polypeptide(L)'
;MRFLATIFLTIAAAGGAVAQKCVECHRKTTPNIVTDWQLSKHAGNEVDCATCHGGEHTSEADVARAKIPTPETCKGCHPAQVGQFLAGKHALAWAAMKAMPTFHWQPMAMTEGMKGCGGCHKIGVKSEAEIAELKRAGAGFGLASCDACHTRHTFSVKEARQPQACQTCHMGFDHPQWEMYSASKHGVRYLLKQNGTLPEATAAPTCQTCHMPEGNHAVNTAWGFLAVRLPMPEDKQWAADRAVILKGLGVLDPDGKPTPRLEVVKQARVARLTQEDWQKERDKMLGACRQCHSLNFARAELAKGDEMIRQADRLMAEAIETVAGLYRDGILAKPAGYAFAYPDLLAFHDAPTPIEQTLFVMFLEHRMRTFQGTFHANPDYALWYGWSEMQRSLTEIKHLAEELRARRGR
;
A
#
# COMPACT_ATOMS: atom_id res chain seq x y z
N MET A 1 -53.37 0.59 -19.91
CA MET A 1 -52.46 0.32 -18.77
C MET A 1 -52.36 -1.19 -18.42
N ARG A 2 -52.17 -2.07 -19.40
CA ARG A 2 -52.01 -3.53 -19.15
C ARG A 2 -50.76 -4.14 -19.79
N PHE A 3 -49.90 -3.38 -20.47
CA PHE A 3 -48.71 -3.91 -21.17
C PHE A 3 -47.39 -3.76 -20.39
N LEU A 4 -47.33 -2.98 -19.31
CA LEU A 4 -46.09 -2.74 -18.57
C LEU A 4 -45.83 -3.77 -17.46
N ALA A 5 -46.82 -4.47 -16.97
CA ALA A 5 -46.64 -5.47 -15.89
C ALA A 5 -46.04 -6.80 -16.35
N THR A 6 -46.18 -7.16 -17.64
CA THR A 6 -45.68 -8.45 -18.18
C THR A 6 -44.19 -8.45 -18.48
N ILE A 7 -43.58 -7.29 -18.79
CA ILE A 7 -42.14 -7.17 -19.08
C ILE A 7 -41.29 -7.28 -17.81
N PHE A 8 -41.78 -6.78 -16.67
CA PHE A 8 -41.04 -6.88 -15.41
C PHE A 8 -40.99 -8.32 -14.84
N LEU A 9 -42.01 -9.11 -15.05
CA LEU A 9 -42.07 -10.48 -14.57
C LEU A 9 -41.13 -11.43 -15.36
N THR A 10 -40.92 -11.19 -16.63
CA THR A 10 -40.05 -12.02 -17.47
C THR A 10 -38.54 -11.76 -17.23
N ILE A 11 -38.15 -10.56 -16.85
CA ILE A 11 -36.74 -10.23 -16.54
C ILE A 11 -36.31 -10.86 -15.20
N ALA A 12 -37.19 -10.82 -14.17
CA ALA A 12 -36.94 -11.45 -12.88
C ALA A 12 -36.85 -12.99 -12.97
N ALA A 13 -37.70 -13.62 -13.80
CA ALA A 13 -37.68 -15.06 -14.00
C ALA A 13 -36.45 -15.57 -14.76
N ALA A 14 -35.92 -14.79 -15.70
CA ALA A 14 -34.72 -15.14 -16.45
C ALA A 14 -33.43 -15.02 -15.58
N GLY A 15 -33.32 -14.02 -14.70
CA GLY A 15 -32.21 -13.85 -13.77
C GLY A 15 -32.10 -15.01 -12.78
N GLY A 16 -33.20 -15.42 -12.19
CA GLY A 16 -33.24 -16.55 -11.25
C GLY A 16 -32.81 -17.89 -11.87
N ALA A 17 -33.14 -18.12 -13.13
CA ALA A 17 -32.79 -19.36 -13.82
C ALA A 17 -31.26 -19.44 -14.15
N VAL A 18 -30.62 -18.32 -14.46
CA VAL A 18 -29.16 -18.25 -14.70
C VAL A 18 -28.40 -18.47 -13.38
N ALA A 19 -28.79 -17.80 -12.32
CA ALA A 19 -28.18 -17.94 -10.99
C ALA A 19 -28.22 -19.39 -10.50
N GLN A 20 -29.35 -20.09 -10.70
CA GLN A 20 -29.51 -21.49 -10.29
C GLN A 20 -28.52 -22.41 -11.01
N LYS A 21 -28.28 -22.23 -12.29
CA LYS A 21 -27.31 -23.04 -13.06
C LYS A 21 -25.87 -22.84 -12.57
N CYS A 22 -25.47 -21.60 -12.26
CA CYS A 22 -24.15 -21.32 -11.68
C CYS A 22 -23.98 -22.06 -10.34
N VAL A 23 -24.96 -21.95 -9.46
CA VAL A 23 -24.96 -22.60 -8.13
C VAL A 23 -24.90 -24.13 -8.26
N GLU A 24 -25.68 -24.73 -9.17
CA GLU A 24 -25.71 -26.20 -9.37
C GLU A 24 -24.35 -26.72 -9.85
N CYS A 25 -23.70 -26.01 -10.79
CA CYS A 25 -22.39 -26.40 -11.30
C CYS A 25 -21.28 -26.19 -10.22
N HIS A 26 -21.21 -24.99 -9.68
CA HIS A 26 -20.18 -24.63 -8.72
C HIS A 26 -20.30 -25.34 -7.37
N ARG A 27 -21.48 -25.80 -6.99
CA ARG A 27 -21.64 -26.68 -5.83
C ARG A 27 -20.91 -28.01 -5.96
N LYS A 28 -20.66 -28.48 -7.20
CA LYS A 28 -19.90 -29.70 -7.49
C LYS A 28 -18.41 -29.43 -7.68
N THR A 29 -18.05 -28.30 -8.31
CA THR A 29 -16.68 -27.98 -8.71
C THR A 29 -15.92 -27.11 -7.69
N THR A 30 -16.61 -26.14 -7.07
CA THR A 30 -16.04 -25.21 -6.09
C THR A 30 -17.03 -24.90 -4.96
N PRO A 31 -17.39 -25.91 -4.15
CA PRO A 31 -18.54 -25.84 -3.21
C PRO A 31 -18.42 -24.69 -2.20
N ASN A 32 -17.21 -24.36 -1.73
CA ASN A 32 -17.01 -23.32 -0.74
C ASN A 32 -17.36 -21.92 -1.27
N ILE A 33 -17.17 -21.66 -2.56
CA ILE A 33 -17.58 -20.39 -3.19
C ILE A 33 -19.10 -20.21 -3.06
N VAL A 34 -19.87 -21.27 -3.29
CA VAL A 34 -21.32 -21.25 -3.16
C VAL A 34 -21.73 -21.07 -1.71
N THR A 35 -21.09 -21.79 -0.78
CA THR A 35 -21.34 -21.67 0.66
C THR A 35 -21.09 -20.26 1.16
N ASP A 36 -19.93 -19.68 0.82
CA ASP A 36 -19.57 -18.33 1.23
C ASP A 36 -20.53 -17.28 0.65
N TRP A 37 -20.90 -17.42 -0.63
CA TRP A 37 -21.90 -16.53 -1.22
C TRP A 37 -23.24 -16.64 -0.51
N GLN A 38 -23.73 -17.85 -0.20
CA GLN A 38 -24.98 -18.06 0.52
C GLN A 38 -25.00 -17.43 1.92
N LEU A 39 -23.84 -17.31 2.58
CA LEU A 39 -23.67 -16.63 3.86
C LEU A 39 -23.60 -15.10 3.72
N SER A 40 -23.42 -14.60 2.51
CA SER A 40 -23.28 -13.17 2.26
C SER A 40 -24.62 -12.42 2.31
N LYS A 41 -24.53 -11.11 2.58
CA LYS A 41 -25.69 -10.22 2.41
C LYS A 41 -26.09 -10.06 0.94
N HIS A 42 -25.18 -10.32 -0.01
CA HIS A 42 -25.46 -10.29 -1.44
C HIS A 42 -26.51 -11.34 -1.81
N ALA A 43 -26.32 -12.57 -1.38
CA ALA A 43 -27.34 -13.63 -1.61
C ALA A 43 -28.70 -13.28 -0.99
N GLY A 44 -28.70 -12.72 0.23
CA GLY A 44 -29.92 -12.27 0.92
C GLY A 44 -30.63 -11.07 0.27
N ASN A 45 -29.96 -10.37 -0.64
CA ASN A 45 -30.51 -9.26 -1.43
C ASN A 45 -30.57 -9.55 -2.93
N GLU A 46 -30.66 -10.84 -3.30
CA GLU A 46 -30.83 -11.32 -4.68
C GLU A 46 -29.71 -10.90 -5.65
N VAL A 47 -28.52 -10.54 -5.13
CA VAL A 47 -27.32 -10.29 -5.93
C VAL A 47 -26.65 -11.62 -6.23
N ASP A 48 -26.82 -12.10 -7.44
CA ASP A 48 -26.38 -13.41 -7.90
C ASP A 48 -24.94 -13.41 -8.49
N CYS A 49 -24.49 -14.61 -8.89
CA CYS A 49 -23.18 -14.79 -9.47
C CYS A 49 -23.01 -14.00 -10.81
N ALA A 50 -24.07 -13.97 -11.62
CA ALA A 50 -24.03 -13.29 -12.92
C ALA A 50 -23.95 -11.77 -12.81
N THR A 51 -24.46 -11.19 -11.73
CA THR A 51 -24.35 -9.76 -11.42
C THR A 51 -22.90 -9.30 -11.39
N CYS A 52 -21.99 -10.14 -10.88
CA CYS A 52 -20.56 -9.84 -10.78
C CYS A 52 -19.74 -10.43 -11.92
N HIS A 53 -20.02 -11.69 -12.32
CA HIS A 53 -19.22 -12.46 -13.25
C HIS A 53 -19.78 -12.50 -14.68
N GLY A 54 -20.94 -11.88 -14.94
CA GLY A 54 -21.65 -11.96 -16.21
C GLY A 54 -22.31 -13.33 -16.42
N GLY A 55 -23.10 -13.44 -17.49
CA GLY A 55 -23.84 -14.67 -17.82
C GLY A 55 -23.25 -15.47 -18.98
N GLU A 56 -22.07 -15.11 -19.48
CA GLU A 56 -21.47 -15.70 -20.69
C GLU A 56 -20.67 -16.98 -20.42
N HIS A 57 -20.28 -17.21 -19.16
CA HIS A 57 -19.64 -18.44 -18.72
C HIS A 57 -20.73 -19.49 -18.40
N THR A 58 -20.75 -20.59 -19.13
CA THR A 58 -21.78 -21.61 -19.05
C THR A 58 -21.26 -23.04 -18.89
N SER A 59 -19.94 -23.24 -19.05
CA SER A 59 -19.29 -24.53 -18.96
C SER A 59 -17.80 -24.39 -18.54
N GLU A 60 -17.18 -25.47 -18.15
CA GLU A 60 -15.74 -25.50 -17.83
C GLU A 60 -14.86 -25.04 -19.01
N ALA A 61 -15.28 -25.32 -20.25
CA ALA A 61 -14.51 -24.97 -21.44
C ALA A 61 -14.47 -23.46 -21.74
N ASP A 62 -15.40 -22.68 -21.19
CA ASP A 62 -15.56 -21.26 -21.46
C ASP A 62 -15.28 -20.35 -20.23
N VAL A 63 -14.57 -20.85 -19.24
CA VAL A 63 -14.22 -20.11 -18.01
C VAL A 63 -13.60 -18.73 -18.29
N ALA A 64 -12.89 -18.58 -19.40
CA ALA A 64 -12.32 -17.32 -19.84
C ALA A 64 -13.37 -16.22 -20.13
N ARG A 65 -14.64 -16.58 -20.33
CA ARG A 65 -15.75 -15.62 -20.52
C ARG A 65 -16.26 -15.03 -19.21
N ALA A 66 -16.01 -15.70 -18.06
CA ALA A 66 -16.38 -15.12 -16.79
C ALA A 66 -15.66 -13.79 -16.57
N LYS A 67 -16.42 -12.75 -16.22
CA LYS A 67 -15.86 -11.42 -15.95
C LYS A 67 -15.09 -11.43 -14.63
N ILE A 68 -13.97 -10.70 -14.57
CA ILE A 68 -13.31 -10.36 -13.32
C ILE A 68 -13.97 -9.08 -12.82
N PRO A 69 -14.63 -9.10 -11.64
CA PRO A 69 -15.23 -7.90 -11.07
C PRO A 69 -14.19 -6.80 -10.83
N THR A 70 -14.60 -5.56 -11.02
CA THR A 70 -13.82 -4.36 -10.79
C THR A 70 -14.57 -3.42 -9.85
N PRO A 71 -13.97 -2.33 -9.36
CA PRO A 71 -14.70 -1.32 -8.62
C PRO A 71 -15.94 -0.79 -9.37
N GLU A 72 -15.88 -0.73 -10.70
CA GLU A 72 -17.03 -0.29 -11.52
C GLU A 72 -18.20 -1.29 -11.41
N THR A 73 -17.93 -2.59 -11.29
CA THR A 73 -18.97 -3.60 -11.04
C THR A 73 -19.71 -3.32 -9.71
N CYS A 74 -18.97 -2.91 -8.68
CA CYS A 74 -19.53 -2.61 -7.36
C CYS A 74 -20.31 -1.28 -7.31
N LYS A 75 -19.94 -0.33 -8.16
CA LYS A 75 -20.40 1.06 -8.16
C LYS A 75 -21.90 1.20 -8.36
N GLY A 76 -22.54 0.29 -9.10
CA GLY A 76 -23.98 0.32 -9.35
C GLY A 76 -24.81 0.31 -8.06
N CYS A 77 -24.32 -0.36 -7.02
CA CYS A 77 -24.98 -0.46 -5.72
C CYS A 77 -24.20 0.26 -4.59
N HIS A 78 -22.89 0.45 -4.73
CA HIS A 78 -21.99 1.04 -3.74
C HIS A 78 -21.25 2.31 -4.24
N PRO A 79 -21.95 3.32 -4.82
CA PRO A 79 -21.30 4.46 -5.46
C PRO A 79 -20.46 5.29 -4.50
N ALA A 80 -20.90 5.45 -3.25
CA ALA A 80 -20.16 6.22 -2.24
C ALA A 80 -18.83 5.56 -1.87
N GLN A 81 -18.85 4.25 -1.60
CA GLN A 81 -17.65 3.49 -1.21
C GLN A 81 -16.65 3.42 -2.37
N VAL A 82 -17.13 3.22 -3.59
CA VAL A 82 -16.28 3.22 -4.79
C VAL A 82 -15.69 4.61 -5.02
N GLY A 83 -16.47 5.69 -4.92
CA GLY A 83 -15.96 7.05 -5.03
C GLY A 83 -14.87 7.36 -3.99
N GLN A 84 -15.08 6.97 -2.73
CA GLN A 84 -14.09 7.10 -1.67
C GLN A 84 -12.82 6.28 -1.97
N PHE A 85 -12.96 5.01 -2.37
CA PHE A 85 -11.83 4.16 -2.73
C PHE A 85 -10.99 4.77 -3.84
N LEU A 86 -11.63 5.28 -4.91
CA LEU A 86 -10.94 5.93 -6.03
C LEU A 86 -10.20 7.21 -5.61
N ALA A 87 -10.65 7.90 -4.57
CA ALA A 87 -9.97 9.06 -3.99
C ALA A 87 -8.81 8.67 -3.03
N GLY A 88 -8.72 7.39 -2.66
CA GLY A 88 -7.69 6.86 -1.75
C GLY A 88 -6.43 6.35 -2.44
N LYS A 89 -5.42 6.02 -1.65
CA LYS A 89 -4.12 5.52 -2.13
C LYS A 89 -4.18 4.10 -2.67
N HIS A 90 -5.04 3.26 -2.14
CA HIS A 90 -5.17 1.88 -2.60
C HIS A 90 -5.57 1.81 -4.08
N ALA A 91 -6.42 2.71 -4.56
CA ALA A 91 -6.79 2.76 -5.98
C ALA A 91 -5.59 2.95 -6.92
N LEU A 92 -4.53 3.60 -6.45
CA LEU A 92 -3.32 3.91 -7.21
C LEU A 92 -2.21 2.86 -7.07
N ALA A 93 -2.42 1.81 -6.25
CA ALA A 93 -1.37 0.86 -5.90
C ALA A 93 -0.77 0.15 -7.14
N TRP A 94 -1.60 -0.24 -8.11
CA TRP A 94 -1.16 -0.87 -9.35
C TRP A 94 -0.31 0.07 -10.21
N ALA A 95 -0.79 1.28 -10.44
CA ALA A 95 -0.08 2.30 -11.20
C ALA A 95 1.22 2.73 -10.51
N ALA A 96 1.20 2.88 -9.17
CA ALA A 96 2.38 3.22 -8.39
C ALA A 96 3.48 2.16 -8.49
N MET A 97 3.13 0.87 -8.46
CA MET A 97 4.08 -0.22 -8.66
C MET A 97 4.75 -0.13 -10.04
N LYS A 98 3.96 0.05 -11.09
CA LYS A 98 4.47 0.17 -12.48
C LYS A 98 5.34 1.41 -12.71
N ALA A 99 5.16 2.46 -11.91
CA ALA A 99 5.98 3.67 -11.99
C ALA A 99 7.36 3.53 -11.33
N MET A 100 7.63 2.43 -10.61
CA MET A 100 8.94 2.19 -10.01
C MET A 100 9.99 1.87 -11.07
N PRO A 101 11.21 2.47 -10.99
CA PRO A 101 12.24 2.30 -12.02
C PRO A 101 12.69 0.86 -12.21
N THR A 102 12.73 0.11 -11.15
CA THR A 102 13.22 -1.28 -11.12
C THR A 102 12.14 -2.32 -11.39
N PHE A 103 10.88 -1.89 -11.56
CA PHE A 103 9.77 -2.80 -11.85
C PHE A 103 10.06 -3.72 -13.05
N HIS A 104 10.56 -3.14 -14.15
CA HIS A 104 10.80 -3.88 -15.38
C HIS A 104 11.98 -4.86 -15.34
N TRP A 105 12.80 -4.78 -14.30
CA TRP A 105 13.94 -5.70 -14.11
C TRP A 105 13.57 -6.92 -13.28
N GLN A 106 12.43 -6.87 -12.59
CA GLN A 106 11.95 -7.96 -11.76
C GLN A 106 11.24 -9.02 -12.61
N PRO A 107 11.41 -10.32 -12.33
CA PRO A 107 10.64 -11.37 -12.97
C PRO A 107 9.13 -11.14 -12.80
N MET A 108 8.34 -11.44 -13.82
CA MET A 108 6.89 -11.30 -13.80
C MET A 108 6.25 -11.94 -12.56
N ALA A 109 6.73 -13.10 -12.15
CA ALA A 109 6.25 -13.78 -10.95
C ALA A 109 6.46 -12.97 -9.66
N MET A 110 7.47 -12.08 -9.63
CA MET A 110 7.77 -11.22 -8.49
C MET A 110 6.95 -9.92 -8.51
N THR A 111 6.59 -9.42 -9.69
CA THR A 111 5.89 -8.13 -9.83
C THR A 111 4.39 -8.28 -9.96
N GLU A 112 3.90 -9.21 -10.76
CA GLU A 112 2.48 -9.38 -11.09
C GLU A 112 1.87 -10.68 -10.55
N GLY A 113 2.70 -11.64 -10.16
CA GLY A 113 2.25 -12.91 -9.61
C GLY A 113 1.68 -12.78 -8.20
N MET A 114 1.02 -13.85 -7.75
CA MET A 114 0.42 -13.94 -6.41
C MET A 114 1.46 -13.91 -5.28
N LYS A 115 2.73 -14.14 -5.57
CA LYS A 115 3.83 -14.21 -4.60
C LYS A 115 4.78 -13.02 -4.66
N GLY A 116 4.54 -12.08 -5.57
CA GLY A 116 5.40 -10.91 -5.74
C GLY A 116 4.68 -9.61 -5.37
N CYS A 117 5.20 -8.49 -5.86
CA CYS A 117 4.65 -7.15 -5.64
C CYS A 117 3.16 -7.07 -6.02
N GLY A 118 2.77 -7.74 -7.11
CA GLY A 118 1.37 -7.85 -7.52
C GLY A 118 0.46 -8.53 -6.51
N GLY A 119 0.99 -9.36 -5.60
CA GLY A 119 0.21 -9.98 -4.53
C GLY A 119 -0.52 -8.98 -3.63
N CYS A 120 0.14 -7.84 -3.34
CA CYS A 120 -0.42 -6.72 -2.56
C CYS A 120 -0.94 -5.60 -3.48
N HIS A 121 -0.16 -5.19 -4.47
CA HIS A 121 -0.48 -4.06 -5.33
C HIS A 121 -1.66 -4.29 -6.27
N LYS A 122 -2.12 -5.55 -6.45
CA LYS A 122 -3.35 -5.90 -7.20
C LYS A 122 -4.62 -5.22 -6.67
N ILE A 123 -4.62 -4.68 -5.46
CA ILE A 123 -5.71 -3.86 -4.94
C ILE A 123 -5.95 -2.60 -5.78
N GLY A 124 -4.92 -2.10 -6.48
CA GLY A 124 -5.03 -0.94 -7.35
C GLY A 124 -5.95 -1.16 -8.55
N VAL A 125 -6.56 -0.07 -9.02
CA VAL A 125 -7.42 -0.09 -10.20
C VAL A 125 -6.61 -0.46 -11.43
N LYS A 126 -7.20 -1.29 -12.27
CA LYS A 126 -6.66 -1.72 -13.56
C LYS A 126 -7.65 -1.39 -14.66
N SER A 127 -7.13 -1.05 -15.82
CA SER A 127 -7.94 -0.95 -17.02
C SER A 127 -8.43 -2.33 -17.48
N GLU A 128 -9.47 -2.37 -18.30
CA GLU A 128 -9.96 -3.62 -18.89
C GLU A 128 -8.87 -4.31 -19.74
N ALA A 129 -8.04 -3.53 -20.42
CA ALA A 129 -6.92 -4.07 -21.18
C ALA A 129 -5.89 -4.76 -20.30
N GLU A 130 -5.53 -4.17 -19.16
CA GLU A 130 -4.62 -4.78 -18.17
C GLU A 130 -5.22 -6.05 -17.55
N ILE A 131 -6.52 -6.05 -17.25
CA ILE A 131 -7.21 -7.25 -16.76
C ILE A 131 -7.19 -8.36 -17.81
N ALA A 132 -7.47 -8.03 -19.07
CA ALA A 132 -7.42 -9.00 -20.18
C ALA A 132 -6.00 -9.58 -20.36
N GLU A 133 -4.97 -8.75 -20.22
CA GLU A 133 -3.57 -9.18 -20.26
C GLU A 133 -3.24 -10.14 -19.11
N LEU A 134 -3.57 -9.77 -17.89
CA LEU A 134 -3.36 -10.60 -16.71
C LEU A 134 -4.08 -11.95 -16.82
N LYS A 135 -5.31 -11.97 -17.37
CA LYS A 135 -6.03 -13.22 -17.66
C LYS A 135 -5.25 -14.09 -18.66
N ARG A 136 -4.74 -13.52 -19.75
CA ARG A 136 -3.92 -14.26 -20.73
C ARG A 136 -2.63 -14.79 -20.13
N ALA A 137 -2.02 -14.05 -19.22
CA ALA A 137 -0.82 -14.45 -18.48
C ALA A 137 -1.09 -15.50 -17.37
N GLY A 138 -2.34 -15.95 -17.21
CA GLY A 138 -2.71 -16.96 -16.22
C GLY A 138 -3.03 -16.40 -14.83
N ALA A 139 -3.09 -15.08 -14.66
CA ALA A 139 -3.59 -14.49 -13.45
C ALA A 139 -5.10 -14.75 -13.35
N GLY A 140 -5.49 -15.40 -12.25
CA GLY A 140 -6.87 -15.76 -12.00
C GLY A 140 -7.71 -14.62 -11.45
N PHE A 141 -8.79 -14.97 -10.81
CA PHE A 141 -9.66 -14.05 -10.08
C PHE A 141 -8.93 -13.43 -8.87
N GLY A 142 -9.50 -12.38 -8.27
CA GLY A 142 -8.89 -11.67 -7.14
C GLY A 142 -8.25 -10.34 -7.50
N LEU A 143 -8.73 -9.74 -8.59
CA LEU A 143 -8.26 -8.44 -9.08
C LEU A 143 -9.32 -7.34 -8.88
N ALA A 144 -10.39 -7.63 -8.13
CA ALA A 144 -11.54 -6.74 -7.98
C ALA A 144 -11.29 -5.54 -7.07
N SER A 145 -10.13 -5.41 -6.46
CA SER A 145 -9.75 -4.34 -5.52
C SER A 145 -10.52 -4.41 -4.18
N CYS A 146 -11.85 -4.41 -4.20
CA CYS A 146 -12.69 -4.46 -3.00
C CYS A 146 -12.54 -5.78 -2.24
N ASP A 147 -12.30 -6.88 -2.95
CA ASP A 147 -12.11 -8.21 -2.38
C ASP A 147 -10.77 -8.42 -1.66
N ALA A 148 -9.89 -7.43 -1.70
CA ALA A 148 -8.67 -7.43 -0.90
C ALA A 148 -8.95 -7.30 0.61
N CYS A 149 -10.06 -6.62 0.97
CA CYS A 149 -10.49 -6.42 2.36
C CYS A 149 -11.83 -7.12 2.65
N HIS A 150 -12.74 -7.13 1.69
CA HIS A 150 -14.02 -7.81 1.76
C HIS A 150 -13.90 -9.19 1.11
N THR A 151 -13.35 -10.16 1.84
CA THR A 151 -13.03 -11.47 1.25
C THR A 151 -14.23 -12.08 0.53
N ARG A 152 -14.03 -12.42 -0.71
CA ARG A 152 -15.02 -13.10 -1.54
C ARG A 152 -15.20 -14.54 -1.04
N HIS A 153 -16.37 -15.07 -1.01
CA HIS A 153 -17.64 -14.56 -1.50
C HIS A 153 -18.58 -14.18 -0.35
N THR A 154 -18.10 -14.17 0.90
CA THR A 154 -18.87 -13.70 2.06
C THR A 154 -19.04 -12.19 2.06
N PHE A 155 -18.09 -11.44 1.54
CA PHE A 155 -18.04 -9.96 1.54
C PHE A 155 -18.36 -9.36 2.91
N SER A 156 -17.82 -9.98 3.96
CA SER A 156 -18.12 -9.64 5.34
C SER A 156 -17.57 -8.29 5.76
N VAL A 157 -18.46 -7.36 6.14
CA VAL A 157 -18.07 -6.10 6.77
C VAL A 157 -17.43 -6.35 8.14
N LYS A 158 -17.87 -7.41 8.85
CA LYS A 158 -17.29 -7.79 10.16
C LYS A 158 -15.83 -8.18 10.01
N GLU A 159 -15.50 -8.93 8.96
CA GLU A 159 -14.12 -9.30 8.62
C GLU A 159 -13.29 -8.06 8.20
N ALA A 160 -13.80 -7.27 7.27
CA ALA A 160 -13.12 -6.07 6.78
C ALA A 160 -12.83 -5.02 7.87
N ARG A 161 -13.57 -5.05 8.99
CA ARG A 161 -13.34 -4.21 10.17
C ARG A 161 -12.27 -4.72 11.12
N GLN A 162 -11.73 -5.92 10.90
CA GLN A 162 -10.64 -6.44 11.71
C GLN A 162 -9.28 -5.95 11.18
N PRO A 163 -8.31 -5.67 12.04
CA PRO A 163 -6.95 -5.30 11.62
C PRO A 163 -6.30 -6.36 10.71
N GLN A 164 -6.68 -7.62 10.85
CA GLN A 164 -6.21 -8.74 10.02
C GLN A 164 -6.53 -8.57 8.54
N ALA A 165 -7.59 -7.83 8.18
CA ALA A 165 -7.87 -7.50 6.79
C ALA A 165 -6.75 -6.63 6.15
N CYS A 166 -6.01 -5.88 6.96
CA CYS A 166 -4.88 -5.05 6.51
C CYS A 166 -3.55 -5.82 6.54
N GLN A 167 -3.42 -6.76 7.50
CA GLN A 167 -2.21 -7.52 7.78
C GLN A 167 -1.66 -8.23 6.54
N THR A 168 -2.51 -8.77 5.67
CA THR A 168 -2.08 -9.55 4.49
C THR A 168 -1.15 -8.80 3.55
N CYS A 169 -1.17 -7.46 3.59
CA CYS A 169 -0.33 -6.59 2.78
C CYS A 169 0.56 -5.67 3.62
N HIS A 170 0.11 -5.30 4.83
CA HIS A 170 0.81 -4.37 5.72
C HIS A 170 1.59 -5.10 6.81
N MET A 171 2.51 -5.98 6.38
CA MET A 171 3.42 -6.74 7.25
C MET A 171 4.78 -6.97 6.56
N GLY A 172 5.79 -7.30 7.35
CA GLY A 172 7.09 -7.74 6.85
C GLY A 172 8.10 -6.64 6.62
N PHE A 173 8.92 -6.77 5.59
CA PHE A 173 10.16 -6.03 5.37
C PHE A 173 9.97 -4.51 5.37
N ASP A 174 9.20 -3.98 4.43
CA ASP A 174 9.03 -2.55 4.17
C ASP A 174 7.67 -1.99 4.64
N HIS A 175 6.76 -2.87 5.03
CA HIS A 175 5.41 -2.53 5.45
C HIS A 175 5.02 -3.13 6.82
N PRO A 176 5.86 -3.07 7.87
CA PRO A 176 5.63 -3.78 9.13
C PRO A 176 4.58 -3.10 10.03
N GLN A 177 3.52 -2.52 9.46
CA GLN A 177 2.51 -1.79 10.24
C GLN A 177 1.73 -2.73 11.15
N TRP A 178 1.48 -3.98 10.75
CA TRP A 178 0.85 -4.98 11.60
C TRP A 178 1.70 -5.27 12.84
N GLU A 179 2.97 -5.53 12.67
CA GLU A 179 3.90 -5.84 13.76
C GLU A 179 4.03 -4.65 14.71
N MET A 180 4.14 -3.44 14.18
CA MET A 180 4.17 -2.21 14.98
C MET A 180 2.89 -2.01 15.75
N TYR A 181 1.74 -2.17 15.09
CA TYR A 181 0.43 -2.01 15.71
C TYR A 181 0.18 -3.09 16.78
N SER A 182 0.36 -4.37 16.45
CA SER A 182 0.01 -5.49 17.33
C SER A 182 0.80 -5.49 18.63
N ALA A 183 2.05 -5.01 18.60
CA ALA A 183 2.91 -4.83 19.77
C ALA A 183 2.77 -3.45 20.45
N SER A 184 2.00 -2.51 19.88
CA SER A 184 1.71 -1.22 20.49
C SER A 184 0.63 -1.32 21.57
N LYS A 185 0.48 -0.26 22.39
CA LYS A 185 -0.62 -0.20 23.38
C LYS A 185 -2.00 -0.28 22.72
N HIS A 186 -2.17 0.24 21.51
CA HIS A 186 -3.43 0.15 20.78
C HIS A 186 -3.73 -1.29 20.37
N GLY A 187 -2.76 -1.98 19.79
CA GLY A 187 -2.92 -3.37 19.36
C GLY A 187 -3.08 -4.34 20.53
N VAL A 188 -2.31 -4.16 21.62
CA VAL A 188 -2.47 -4.96 22.84
C VAL A 188 -3.89 -4.81 23.41
N ARG A 189 -4.44 -3.60 23.46
CA ARG A 189 -5.84 -3.39 23.89
C ARG A 189 -6.83 -4.11 22.99
N TYR A 190 -6.62 -4.06 21.68
CA TYR A 190 -7.45 -4.79 20.72
C TYR A 190 -7.40 -6.30 20.99
N LEU A 191 -6.23 -6.90 21.12
CA LEU A 191 -6.06 -8.32 21.40
C LEU A 191 -6.69 -8.75 22.73
N LEU A 192 -6.51 -7.95 23.80
CA LEU A 192 -7.13 -8.21 25.10
C LEU A 192 -8.68 -8.11 25.06
N LYS A 193 -9.22 -7.24 24.21
CA LYS A 193 -10.66 -7.20 23.98
C LYS A 193 -11.14 -8.42 23.20
N GLN A 194 -10.41 -8.81 22.13
CA GLN A 194 -10.76 -9.97 21.31
C GLN A 194 -10.79 -11.28 22.09
N ASN A 195 -9.88 -11.46 23.04
CA ASN A 195 -9.84 -12.68 23.88
C ASN A 195 -10.72 -12.59 25.15
N GLY A 196 -11.52 -11.54 25.28
CA GLY A 196 -12.47 -11.38 26.39
C GLY A 196 -11.85 -10.89 27.72
N THR A 197 -10.54 -10.58 27.76
CA THR A 197 -9.90 -10.02 28.96
C THR A 197 -10.40 -8.61 29.26
N LEU A 198 -10.68 -7.82 28.23
CA LEU A 198 -11.31 -6.51 28.37
C LEU A 198 -12.79 -6.58 27.98
N PRO A 199 -13.67 -5.83 28.70
CA PRO A 199 -15.09 -5.75 28.37
C PRO A 199 -15.34 -5.31 26.93
N GLU A 200 -16.43 -5.79 26.31
CA GLU A 200 -16.83 -5.46 24.94
C GLU A 200 -16.96 -3.95 24.71
N ALA A 201 -17.42 -3.18 25.70
CA ALA A 201 -17.56 -1.73 25.62
C ALA A 201 -16.21 -0.98 25.64
N THR A 202 -15.09 -1.66 25.90
CA THR A 202 -13.77 -1.01 25.98
C THR A 202 -13.33 -0.47 24.63
N ALA A 203 -12.89 0.79 24.58
CA ALA A 203 -12.28 1.37 23.37
C ALA A 203 -10.98 0.63 23.04
N ALA A 204 -10.90 0.05 21.86
CA ALA A 204 -9.74 -0.67 21.35
C ALA A 204 -9.59 -0.32 19.85
N PRO A 205 -8.86 0.74 19.52
CA PRO A 205 -8.77 1.23 18.15
C PRO A 205 -8.08 0.21 17.25
N THR A 206 -8.61 0.05 16.06
CA THR A 206 -8.08 -0.79 14.98
C THR A 206 -7.41 0.07 13.92
N CYS A 207 -6.80 -0.56 12.90
CA CYS A 207 -6.29 0.15 11.74
C CYS A 207 -7.38 1.04 11.12
N GLN A 208 -8.59 0.49 10.98
CA GLN A 208 -9.73 1.18 10.38
C GLN A 208 -10.19 2.38 11.22
N THR A 209 -10.06 2.34 12.53
CA THR A 209 -10.41 3.47 13.41
C THR A 209 -9.61 4.72 13.06
N CYS A 210 -8.33 4.56 12.73
CA CYS A 210 -7.43 5.67 12.39
C CYS A 210 -7.40 5.98 10.89
N HIS A 211 -7.39 4.96 10.03
CA HIS A 211 -7.17 5.12 8.60
C HIS A 211 -8.46 5.15 7.77
N MET A 212 -9.57 4.68 8.32
CA MET A 212 -10.90 4.63 7.69
C MET A 212 -11.98 5.12 8.65
N PRO A 213 -11.84 6.32 9.26
CA PRO A 213 -12.82 6.80 10.21
C PRO A 213 -14.22 6.78 9.58
N GLU A 214 -15.21 6.34 10.35
CA GLU A 214 -16.60 6.21 9.91
C GLU A 214 -16.80 5.28 8.70
N GLY A 215 -15.83 4.41 8.40
CA GLY A 215 -15.85 3.52 7.24
C GLY A 215 -15.52 4.20 5.91
N ASN A 216 -14.89 5.35 5.93
CA ASN A 216 -14.46 6.06 4.74
C ASN A 216 -13.30 5.31 4.03
N HIS A 217 -13.50 4.94 2.77
CA HIS A 217 -12.54 4.18 1.97
C HIS A 217 -11.44 5.03 1.32
N ALA A 218 -11.46 6.35 1.47
CA ALA A 218 -10.40 7.24 0.99
C ALA A 218 -9.18 7.20 1.92
N VAL A 219 -8.50 6.05 1.95
CA VAL A 219 -7.33 5.84 2.80
C VAL A 219 -6.18 6.72 2.34
N ASN A 220 -5.81 7.69 3.17
CA ASN A 220 -4.71 8.62 2.96
C ASN A 220 -4.03 8.93 4.29
N THR A 221 -2.76 9.36 4.23
CA THR A 221 -2.03 9.91 5.38
C THR A 221 -1.25 11.14 4.98
N ALA A 222 -0.98 12.02 5.93
CA ALA A 222 -0.16 13.21 5.70
C ALA A 222 1.28 12.86 5.31
N TRP A 223 1.82 11.76 5.83
CA TRP A 223 3.22 11.38 5.64
C TRP A 223 3.45 10.49 4.43
N GLY A 224 2.50 9.64 4.10
CA GLY A 224 2.65 8.60 3.07
C GLY A 224 3.66 7.53 3.45
N PHE A 225 3.77 6.51 2.60
CA PHE A 225 4.58 5.33 2.85
C PHE A 225 6.08 5.66 3.01
N LEU A 226 6.66 6.40 2.06
CA LEU A 226 8.09 6.74 2.08
C LEU A 226 8.40 8.03 2.89
N ALA A 227 7.44 8.62 3.57
CA ALA A 227 7.53 9.94 4.20
C ALA A 227 8.06 11.05 3.26
N VAL A 228 7.68 10.99 1.99
CA VAL A 228 8.04 12.00 0.98
C VAL A 228 6.84 12.84 0.53
N ARG A 229 5.66 12.58 1.10
CA ARG A 229 4.45 13.41 0.88
C ARG A 229 4.50 14.76 1.58
N LEU A 230 5.30 14.89 2.62
CA LEU A 230 5.42 16.14 3.35
C LEU A 230 5.83 17.28 2.42
N PRO A 231 5.34 18.51 2.66
CA PRO A 231 5.90 19.71 2.07
C PRO A 231 7.40 19.81 2.35
N MET A 232 8.10 20.59 1.54
CA MET A 232 9.51 20.88 1.86
C MET A 232 9.56 21.64 3.19
N PRO A 233 10.41 21.22 4.14
CA PRO A 233 10.50 21.87 5.44
C PRO A 233 11.04 23.30 5.32
N GLU A 234 10.66 24.18 6.24
CA GLU A 234 11.23 25.51 6.37
C GLU A 234 12.67 25.49 6.93
N ASP A 235 12.99 24.48 7.74
CA ASP A 235 14.36 24.25 8.22
C ASP A 235 15.26 23.92 7.03
N LYS A 236 16.28 24.76 6.81
CA LYS A 236 17.17 24.69 5.64
C LYS A 236 17.95 23.38 5.58
N GLN A 237 18.41 22.89 6.74
CA GLN A 237 19.19 21.65 6.79
C GLN A 237 18.29 20.45 6.47
N TRP A 238 17.12 20.38 7.09
CA TRP A 238 16.16 19.30 6.79
C TRP A 238 15.68 19.35 5.32
N ALA A 239 15.48 20.54 4.78
CA ALA A 239 15.14 20.71 3.36
C ALA A 239 16.25 20.17 2.44
N ALA A 240 17.53 20.44 2.78
CA ALA A 240 18.69 19.91 2.05
C ALA A 240 18.74 18.37 2.14
N ASP A 241 18.62 17.80 3.34
CA ASP A 241 18.61 16.35 3.57
C ASP A 241 17.48 15.68 2.79
N ARG A 242 16.27 16.27 2.83
CA ARG A 242 15.12 15.81 2.06
C ARG A 242 15.36 15.86 0.55
N ALA A 243 16.01 16.92 0.04
CA ALA A 243 16.35 17.03 -1.36
C ALA A 243 17.29 15.92 -1.83
N VAL A 244 18.26 15.51 -1.00
CA VAL A 244 19.15 14.36 -1.29
C VAL A 244 18.35 13.07 -1.45
N ILE A 245 17.38 12.80 -0.55
CA ILE A 245 16.50 11.63 -0.66
C ILE A 245 15.68 11.67 -1.95
N LEU A 246 15.13 12.83 -2.30
CA LEU A 246 14.35 12.99 -3.53
C LEU A 246 15.21 12.80 -4.80
N LYS A 247 16.49 13.18 -4.75
CA LYS A 247 17.48 12.87 -5.82
C LYS A 247 17.75 11.37 -5.91
N GLY A 248 17.95 10.69 -4.78
CA GLY A 248 18.09 9.23 -4.72
C GLY A 248 16.85 8.46 -5.17
N LEU A 249 15.67 9.05 -5.05
CA LEU A 249 14.41 8.52 -5.63
C LEU A 249 14.27 8.87 -7.13
N GLY A 250 15.19 9.64 -7.69
CA GLY A 250 15.14 10.08 -9.08
C GLY A 250 13.98 11.00 -9.43
N VAL A 251 13.33 11.64 -8.45
CA VAL A 251 12.27 12.63 -8.67
C VAL A 251 12.80 14.07 -8.80
N LEU A 252 14.03 14.30 -8.34
CA LEU A 252 14.80 15.51 -8.60
C LEU A 252 16.10 15.14 -9.33
N ASP A 253 16.54 16.02 -10.23
CA ASP A 253 17.86 15.92 -10.84
C ASP A 253 18.98 16.42 -9.89
N PRO A 254 20.27 16.32 -10.24
CA PRO A 254 21.37 16.82 -9.42
C PRO A 254 21.25 18.30 -9.04
N ASP A 255 20.66 19.12 -9.90
CA ASP A 255 20.44 20.55 -9.67
C ASP A 255 19.20 20.83 -8.82
N GLY A 256 18.45 19.80 -8.42
CA GLY A 256 17.22 19.90 -7.63
C GLY A 256 15.97 20.26 -8.46
N LYS A 257 16.06 20.18 -9.80
CA LYS A 257 14.91 20.39 -10.68
C LYS A 257 14.07 19.12 -10.79
N PRO A 258 12.74 19.25 -10.96
CA PRO A 258 11.86 18.12 -11.18
C PRO A 258 12.26 17.29 -12.41
N THR A 259 12.23 15.97 -12.27
CA THR A 259 12.36 15.03 -13.38
C THR A 259 10.97 14.61 -13.88
N PRO A 260 10.86 13.96 -15.07
CA PRO A 260 9.59 13.39 -15.50
C PRO A 260 8.95 12.40 -14.50
N ARG A 261 9.77 11.71 -13.69
CA ARG A 261 9.29 10.81 -12.64
C ARG A 261 8.48 11.55 -11.57
N LEU A 262 8.84 12.80 -11.22
CA LEU A 262 8.07 13.59 -10.26
C LEU A 262 6.64 13.82 -10.75
N GLU A 263 6.42 14.06 -12.03
CA GLU A 263 5.07 14.28 -12.55
C GLU A 263 4.18 13.03 -12.39
N VAL A 264 4.72 11.84 -12.62
CA VAL A 264 4.00 10.58 -12.39
C VAL A 264 3.59 10.44 -10.92
N VAL A 265 4.53 10.65 -9.99
CA VAL A 265 4.23 10.49 -8.55
C VAL A 265 3.40 11.64 -7.99
N LYS A 266 3.43 12.83 -8.59
CA LYS A 266 2.51 13.94 -8.27
C LYS A 266 1.06 13.59 -8.58
N GLN A 267 0.80 13.07 -9.78
CA GLN A 267 -0.56 12.64 -10.17
C GLN A 267 -1.13 11.64 -9.17
N ALA A 268 -0.29 10.73 -8.69
CA ALA A 268 -0.66 9.78 -7.64
C ALA A 268 -0.64 10.39 -6.22
N ARG A 269 -0.29 11.68 -6.06
CA ARG A 269 -0.17 12.36 -4.76
C ARG A 269 0.71 11.62 -3.75
N VAL A 270 1.77 10.97 -4.22
CA VAL A 270 2.70 10.20 -3.35
C VAL A 270 3.90 11.01 -2.88
N ALA A 271 4.15 12.18 -3.46
CA ALA A 271 5.23 13.07 -3.06
C ALA A 271 4.81 14.53 -3.06
N ARG A 272 5.38 15.30 -2.15
CA ARG A 272 5.34 16.76 -2.08
C ARG A 272 3.93 17.35 -2.14
N LEU A 273 3.12 17.06 -1.12
CA LEU A 273 1.85 17.77 -0.91
C LEU A 273 2.08 19.28 -0.75
N THR A 274 1.06 20.07 -1.07
CA THR A 274 1.00 21.46 -0.61
C THR A 274 0.88 21.48 0.92
N GLN A 275 1.24 22.61 1.54
CA GLN A 275 1.07 22.79 2.99
C GLN A 275 -0.40 22.61 3.41
N GLU A 276 -1.33 23.13 2.61
CA GLU A 276 -2.77 23.00 2.84
C GLU A 276 -3.24 21.53 2.79
N ASP A 277 -2.88 20.80 1.73
CA ASP A 277 -3.23 19.39 1.58
C ASP A 277 -2.66 18.52 2.69
N TRP A 278 -1.41 18.80 3.09
CA TRP A 278 -0.76 18.10 4.20
C TRP A 278 -1.46 18.36 5.52
N GLN A 279 -1.76 19.62 5.83
CA GLN A 279 -2.47 20.01 7.05
C GLN A 279 -3.86 19.36 7.12
N LYS A 280 -4.58 19.33 6.02
CA LYS A 280 -5.88 18.69 5.92
C LYS A 280 -5.85 17.19 6.25
N GLU A 281 -4.84 16.46 5.74
CA GLU A 281 -4.69 15.05 6.07
C GLU A 281 -4.24 14.86 7.54
N ARG A 282 -3.42 15.76 8.08
CA ARG A 282 -3.03 15.78 9.49
C ARG A 282 -4.20 16.02 10.42
N ASP A 283 -5.08 16.96 10.07
CA ASP A 283 -6.27 17.27 10.85
C ASP A 283 -7.26 16.11 10.91
N LYS A 284 -7.39 15.31 9.86
CA LYS A 284 -8.15 14.06 9.88
C LYS A 284 -7.59 13.09 10.92
N MET A 285 -6.28 12.92 10.97
CA MET A 285 -5.64 12.05 11.97
C MET A 285 -5.84 12.57 13.39
N LEU A 286 -5.70 13.88 13.60
CA LEU A 286 -6.00 14.51 14.90
C LEU A 286 -7.47 14.29 15.30
N GLY A 287 -8.40 14.34 14.35
CA GLY A 287 -9.82 14.01 14.56
C GLY A 287 -10.02 12.59 15.08
N ALA A 288 -9.31 11.62 14.50
CA ALA A 288 -9.33 10.22 14.96
C ALA A 288 -8.75 10.09 16.39
N CYS A 289 -7.63 10.73 16.68
CA CYS A 289 -7.00 10.70 17.99
C CYS A 289 -7.89 11.29 19.09
N ARG A 290 -8.64 12.37 18.78
CA ARG A 290 -9.52 13.08 19.74
C ARG A 290 -10.64 12.22 20.34
N GLN A 291 -10.96 11.11 19.74
CA GLN A 291 -11.95 10.19 20.30
C GLN A 291 -11.51 9.62 21.66
N CYS A 292 -10.19 9.60 21.93
CA CYS A 292 -9.64 9.02 23.15
C CYS A 292 -8.60 9.92 23.85
N HIS A 293 -7.96 10.83 23.14
CA HIS A 293 -6.86 11.66 23.63
C HIS A 293 -7.19 13.15 23.57
N SER A 294 -6.57 13.95 24.46
CA SER A 294 -6.63 15.40 24.30
C SER A 294 -5.93 15.85 23.01
N LEU A 295 -6.39 16.94 22.43
CA LEU A 295 -5.81 17.44 21.20
C LEU A 295 -4.35 17.85 21.35
N ASN A 296 -3.97 18.40 22.53
CA ASN A 296 -2.58 18.78 22.82
C ASN A 296 -1.67 17.55 22.89
N PHE A 297 -2.12 16.47 23.53
CA PHE A 297 -1.38 15.21 23.53
C PHE A 297 -1.22 14.66 22.09
N ALA A 298 -2.30 14.59 21.34
CA ALA A 298 -2.24 14.07 19.96
C ALA A 298 -1.30 14.89 19.05
N ARG A 299 -1.33 16.23 19.17
CA ARG A 299 -0.41 17.11 18.44
C ARG A 299 1.04 16.88 18.85
N ALA A 300 1.31 16.73 20.14
CA ALA A 300 2.66 16.48 20.64
C ALA A 300 3.20 15.11 20.14
N GLU A 301 2.38 14.07 20.13
CA GLU A 301 2.79 12.75 19.64
C GLU A 301 3.06 12.77 18.12
N LEU A 302 2.24 13.44 17.31
CA LEU A 302 2.50 13.58 15.89
C LEU A 302 3.75 14.43 15.60
N ALA A 303 4.03 15.45 16.42
CA ALA A 303 5.25 16.25 16.29
C ALA A 303 6.53 15.44 16.59
N LYS A 304 6.48 14.49 17.53
CA LYS A 304 7.59 13.54 17.75
C LYS A 304 7.84 12.68 16.52
N GLY A 305 6.78 12.26 15.82
CA GLY A 305 6.91 11.53 14.56
C GLY A 305 7.59 12.37 13.47
N ASP A 306 7.23 13.66 13.35
CA ASP A 306 7.86 14.58 12.39
C ASP A 306 9.35 14.77 12.73
N GLU A 307 9.71 14.93 14.00
CA GLU A 307 11.10 15.03 14.45
C GLU A 307 11.88 13.74 14.14
N MET A 308 11.26 12.58 14.33
CA MET A 308 11.88 11.30 13.98
C MET A 308 12.14 11.18 12.46
N ILE A 309 11.24 11.68 11.63
CA ILE A 309 11.47 11.77 10.17
C ILE A 309 12.68 12.67 9.89
N ARG A 310 12.78 13.83 10.56
CA ARG A 310 13.91 14.76 10.38
C ARG A 310 15.23 14.10 10.70
N GLN A 311 15.32 13.37 11.81
CA GLN A 311 16.54 12.66 12.20
C GLN A 311 16.88 11.52 11.24
N ALA A 312 15.88 10.74 10.82
CA ALA A 312 16.07 9.67 9.84
C ALA A 312 16.51 10.21 8.47
N ASP A 313 15.94 11.34 8.02
CA ASP A 313 16.32 11.99 6.77
C ASP A 313 17.78 12.43 6.79
N ARG A 314 18.27 12.96 7.92
CA ARG A 314 19.68 13.36 8.05
C ARG A 314 20.64 12.18 7.89
N LEU A 315 20.39 11.07 8.60
CA LEU A 315 21.23 9.87 8.47
C LEU A 315 21.18 9.30 7.06
N MET A 316 20.00 9.31 6.45
CA MET A 316 19.83 8.79 5.09
C MET A 316 20.52 9.67 4.06
N ALA A 317 20.45 10.98 4.19
CA ALA A 317 21.14 11.92 3.30
C ALA A 317 22.67 11.71 3.35
N GLU A 318 23.22 11.51 4.54
CA GLU A 318 24.66 11.23 4.72
C GLU A 318 25.07 9.91 4.03
N ALA A 319 24.26 8.85 4.16
CA ALA A 319 24.51 7.59 3.50
C ALA A 319 24.44 7.69 1.96
N ILE A 320 23.42 8.39 1.44
CA ILE A 320 23.25 8.61 0.00
C ILE A 320 24.43 9.40 -0.57
N GLU A 321 24.85 10.49 0.07
CA GLU A 321 25.98 11.30 -0.39
C GLU A 321 27.31 10.54 -0.33
N THR A 322 27.50 9.65 0.64
CA THR A 322 28.67 8.77 0.71
C THR A 322 28.75 7.87 -0.53
N VAL A 323 27.66 7.20 -0.89
CA VAL A 323 27.63 6.32 -2.08
C VAL A 323 27.67 7.12 -3.37
N ALA A 324 26.95 8.24 -3.45
CA ALA A 324 27.02 9.14 -4.61
C ALA A 324 28.43 9.69 -4.84
N GLY A 325 29.20 9.94 -3.77
CA GLY A 325 30.61 10.28 -3.84
C GLY A 325 31.44 9.23 -4.57
N LEU A 326 31.21 7.95 -4.29
CA LEU A 326 31.92 6.86 -4.98
C LEU A 326 31.60 6.79 -6.47
N TYR A 327 30.37 7.14 -6.88
CA TYR A 327 30.01 7.28 -8.29
C TYR A 327 30.75 8.47 -8.95
N ARG A 328 30.77 9.64 -8.30
CA ARG A 328 31.50 10.83 -8.79
C ARG A 328 32.96 10.56 -8.96
N ASP A 329 33.58 9.86 -8.02
CA ASP A 329 34.99 9.52 -8.02
C ASP A 329 35.31 8.36 -9.00
N GLY A 330 34.30 7.76 -9.65
CA GLY A 330 34.43 6.61 -10.55
C GLY A 330 34.96 5.36 -9.84
N ILE A 331 34.73 5.23 -8.54
CA ILE A 331 35.11 4.07 -7.73
C ILE A 331 34.04 2.97 -7.87
N LEU A 332 32.78 3.36 -7.89
CA LEU A 332 31.66 2.51 -8.25
C LEU A 332 31.15 2.87 -9.65
N ALA A 333 30.90 1.85 -10.46
CA ALA A 333 30.23 2.01 -11.74
C ALA A 333 28.71 2.09 -11.51
N LYS A 334 28.07 3.06 -12.16
CA LYS A 334 26.60 3.11 -12.18
C LYS A 334 26.06 1.93 -13.00
N PRO A 335 24.88 1.38 -12.63
CA PRO A 335 24.22 0.35 -13.44
C PRO A 335 24.03 0.81 -14.89
N ALA A 336 24.10 -0.12 -15.83
CA ALA A 336 23.94 0.19 -17.26
C ALA A 336 22.56 0.83 -17.50
N GLY A 337 22.54 1.93 -18.25
CA GLY A 337 21.32 2.66 -18.58
C GLY A 337 20.75 3.53 -17.44
N TYR A 338 21.40 3.56 -16.27
CA TYR A 338 20.97 4.41 -15.16
C TYR A 338 21.43 5.86 -15.35
N ALA A 339 20.48 6.75 -15.62
CA ALA A 339 20.74 8.14 -15.99
C ALA A 339 21.04 9.07 -14.81
N PHE A 340 20.71 8.68 -13.59
CA PHE A 340 20.79 9.54 -12.42
C PHE A 340 22.20 9.57 -11.81
N ALA A 341 22.57 10.70 -11.19
CA ALA A 341 23.87 10.88 -10.52
C ALA A 341 23.92 10.23 -9.12
N TYR A 342 22.79 9.95 -8.54
CA TYR A 342 22.61 9.38 -7.20
C TYR A 342 22.30 7.89 -7.29
N PRO A 343 22.66 7.09 -6.25
CA PRO A 343 22.27 5.68 -6.20
C PRO A 343 20.74 5.54 -6.20
N ASP A 344 20.22 4.49 -6.85
CA ASP A 344 18.80 4.21 -6.90
C ASP A 344 18.33 3.58 -5.57
N LEU A 345 17.57 4.34 -4.80
CA LEU A 345 17.01 3.86 -3.52
C LEU A 345 15.96 2.75 -3.69
N LEU A 346 15.50 2.52 -4.91
CA LEU A 346 14.49 1.51 -5.25
C LEU A 346 15.07 0.34 -6.07
N ALA A 347 16.41 0.18 -6.07
CA ALA A 347 17.06 -0.93 -6.77
C ALA A 347 16.71 -2.31 -6.19
N PHE A 348 16.16 -2.38 -4.99
CA PHE A 348 15.82 -3.62 -4.29
C PHE A 348 17.03 -4.56 -4.23
N HIS A 349 16.80 -5.86 -4.39
CA HIS A 349 17.86 -6.87 -4.38
C HIS A 349 18.73 -6.87 -5.64
N ASP A 350 18.40 -6.05 -6.64
CA ASP A 350 19.20 -5.88 -7.86
C ASP A 350 20.34 -4.86 -7.69
N ALA A 351 20.48 -4.25 -6.52
CA ALA A 351 21.63 -3.41 -6.20
C ALA A 351 22.93 -4.20 -6.39
N PRO A 352 23.88 -3.72 -7.21
CA PRO A 352 24.98 -4.56 -7.74
C PRO A 352 26.11 -4.81 -6.75
N THR A 353 26.24 -3.99 -5.70
CA THR A 353 27.35 -4.09 -4.73
C THR A 353 26.83 -4.14 -3.29
N PRO A 354 27.64 -4.69 -2.35
CA PRO A 354 27.23 -4.73 -0.93
C PRO A 354 26.89 -3.36 -0.34
N ILE A 355 27.63 -2.31 -0.68
CA ILE A 355 27.37 -0.96 -0.16
C ILE A 355 26.02 -0.39 -0.67
N GLU A 356 25.67 -0.68 -1.92
CA GLU A 356 24.37 -0.27 -2.48
C GLU A 356 23.22 -1.10 -1.91
N GLN A 357 23.44 -2.39 -1.62
CA GLN A 357 22.45 -3.22 -0.92
C GLN A 357 22.24 -2.75 0.52
N THR A 358 23.32 -2.40 1.25
CA THR A 358 23.19 -1.82 2.60
C THR A 358 22.43 -0.49 2.56
N LEU A 359 22.69 0.37 1.56
CA LEU A 359 21.95 1.61 1.36
C LEU A 359 20.47 1.39 1.09
N PHE A 360 20.13 0.41 0.25
CA PHE A 360 18.75 0.03 -0.04
C PHE A 360 18.02 -0.45 1.22
N VAL A 361 18.63 -1.35 2.00
CA VAL A 361 18.07 -1.85 3.26
C VAL A 361 17.89 -0.71 4.26
N MET A 362 18.89 0.19 4.39
CA MET A 362 18.79 1.34 5.26
C MET A 362 17.60 2.24 4.90
N PHE A 363 17.35 2.45 3.60
CA PHE A 363 16.24 3.28 3.13
C PHE A 363 14.88 2.62 3.34
N LEU A 364 14.70 1.41 2.80
CA LEU A 364 13.38 0.82 2.67
C LEU A 364 12.96 0.01 3.91
N GLU A 365 13.90 -0.44 4.72
CA GLU A 365 13.61 -1.17 5.95
C GLU A 365 13.82 -0.30 7.19
N HIS A 366 15.04 0.12 7.46
CA HIS A 366 15.37 0.74 8.74
C HIS A 366 14.78 2.13 8.89
N ARG A 367 14.88 2.99 7.86
CA ARG A 367 14.25 4.31 7.86
C ARG A 367 12.72 4.23 7.98
N MET A 368 12.11 3.27 7.29
CA MET A 368 10.66 3.06 7.35
C MET A 368 10.24 2.69 8.77
N ARG A 369 10.92 1.76 9.40
CA ARG A 369 10.65 1.32 10.79
C ARG A 369 10.81 2.46 11.79
N THR A 370 11.79 3.33 11.58
CA THR A 370 12.07 4.47 12.47
C THR A 370 10.85 5.37 12.63
N PHE A 371 10.34 5.96 11.55
CA PHE A 371 9.24 6.92 11.66
C PHE A 371 7.86 6.25 11.74
N GLN A 372 7.65 5.14 11.05
CA GLN A 372 6.39 4.41 11.13
C GLN A 372 6.18 3.83 12.53
N GLY A 373 7.23 3.31 13.17
CA GLY A 373 7.18 2.85 14.56
C GLY A 373 6.71 3.95 15.51
N THR A 374 7.20 5.17 15.33
CA THR A 374 6.78 6.33 16.12
C THR A 374 5.29 6.65 15.90
N PHE A 375 4.82 6.69 14.65
CA PHE A 375 3.40 6.96 14.35
C PHE A 375 2.46 5.83 14.76
N HIS A 376 2.96 4.60 14.93
CA HIS A 376 2.17 3.49 15.48
C HIS A 376 2.36 3.29 16.99
N ALA A 377 2.97 4.29 17.68
CA ALA A 377 3.22 4.27 19.12
C ALA A 377 3.98 3.02 19.58
N ASN A 378 4.95 2.57 18.78
CA ASN A 378 5.80 1.43 19.08
C ASN A 378 7.26 1.86 19.22
N PRO A 379 7.75 2.07 20.46
CA PRO A 379 9.09 2.57 20.72
C PRO A 379 10.20 1.58 20.29
N ASP A 380 9.95 0.27 20.37
CA ASP A 380 10.95 -0.73 19.98
C ASP A 380 11.19 -0.70 18.47
N TYR A 381 10.14 -0.60 17.67
CA TYR A 381 10.31 -0.44 16.23
C TYR A 381 10.98 0.88 15.87
N ALA A 382 10.60 1.97 16.54
CA ALA A 382 11.22 3.26 16.28
C ALA A 382 12.71 3.28 16.66
N LEU A 383 13.06 2.74 17.82
CA LEU A 383 14.43 2.80 18.37
C LEU A 383 15.29 1.63 17.88
N TRP A 384 14.92 0.38 18.23
CA TRP A 384 15.82 -0.78 18.02
C TRP A 384 15.79 -1.32 16.60
N TYR A 385 14.61 -1.50 16.03
CA TYR A 385 14.46 -2.02 14.66
C TYR A 385 14.56 -0.94 13.58
N GLY A 386 14.51 0.34 13.96
CA GLY A 386 14.60 1.47 13.06
C GLY A 386 15.90 2.27 13.23
N TRP A 387 15.90 3.23 14.14
CA TRP A 387 16.99 4.21 14.28
C TRP A 387 18.35 3.59 14.59
N SER A 388 18.44 2.61 15.49
CA SER A 388 19.70 1.91 15.81
C SER A 388 20.26 1.18 14.60
N GLU A 389 19.40 0.54 13.80
CA GLU A 389 19.81 -0.12 12.58
C GLU A 389 20.22 0.86 11.48
N MET A 390 19.59 2.05 11.42
CA MET A 390 20.08 3.12 10.53
C MET A 390 21.50 3.56 10.89
N GLN A 391 21.80 3.73 12.18
CA GLN A 391 23.14 4.06 12.64
C GLN A 391 24.16 2.97 12.28
N ARG A 392 23.79 1.70 12.45
CA ARG A 392 24.63 0.57 12.06
C ARG A 392 24.90 0.56 10.56
N SER A 393 23.87 0.71 9.74
CA SER A 393 23.98 0.74 8.29
C SER A 393 24.84 1.92 7.83
N LEU A 394 24.69 3.11 8.42
CA LEU A 394 25.53 4.27 8.08
C LEU A 394 27.00 4.02 8.40
N THR A 395 27.28 3.39 9.55
CA THR A 395 28.65 3.02 9.94
C THR A 395 29.26 2.02 8.94
N GLU A 396 28.50 1.00 8.57
CA GLU A 396 28.93 0.01 7.57
C GLU A 396 29.16 0.63 6.19
N ILE A 397 28.26 1.51 5.72
CA ILE A 397 28.40 2.23 4.45
C ILE A 397 29.69 3.07 4.44
N LYS A 398 29.99 3.78 5.53
CA LYS A 398 31.23 4.56 5.66
C LYS A 398 32.48 3.68 5.59
N HIS A 399 32.47 2.57 6.32
CA HIS A 399 33.58 1.60 6.33
C HIS A 399 33.80 0.99 4.94
N LEU A 400 32.74 0.50 4.29
CA LEU A 400 32.82 -0.02 2.92
C LEU A 400 33.33 1.03 1.91
N ALA A 401 32.93 2.30 2.07
CA ALA A 401 33.39 3.39 1.21
C ALA A 401 34.89 3.66 1.39
N GLU A 402 35.38 3.61 2.61
CA GLU A 402 36.83 3.76 2.91
C GLU A 402 37.64 2.62 2.31
N GLU A 403 37.18 1.37 2.47
CA GLU A 403 37.85 0.20 1.85
C GLU A 403 37.91 0.31 0.32
N LEU A 404 36.80 0.70 -0.33
CA LEU A 404 36.75 0.86 -1.79
C LEU A 404 37.71 1.94 -2.27
N ARG A 405 37.83 3.06 -1.56
CA ARG A 405 38.81 4.12 -1.86
C ARG A 405 40.26 3.64 -1.69
N ALA A 406 40.55 2.91 -0.61
CA ALA A 406 41.87 2.37 -0.35
C ALA A 406 42.34 1.33 -1.39
N ARG A 407 41.41 0.51 -1.91
CA ARG A 407 41.71 -0.45 -2.99
C ARG A 407 42.07 0.21 -4.32
N ARG A 408 41.50 1.38 -4.63
CA ARG A 408 41.77 2.11 -5.86
C ARG A 408 43.11 2.88 -5.82
N GLY A 409 43.56 3.23 -4.63
CA GLY A 409 44.86 3.92 -4.44
C GLY A 409 46.09 3.00 -4.47
N ARG A 410 45.84 1.67 -4.62
CA ARG A 410 46.90 0.65 -4.80
C ARG A 410 46.96 0.24 -6.26
#